data_4f9d6bab694d61707ec0debaedc1fd27
#
_entry.id   4f9d6bab694d61707ec0debaedc1fd27
#
_cell.length_a   1.000
_cell.length_b   1.000
_cell.length_c   1.000
_cell.angle_alpha   90.00
_cell.angle_beta   90.00
_cell.angle_gamma   90.00
#
_symmetry.space_group_name_H-M   'P 1'
#
loop_
_entity.id
_entity.type
_entity.pdbx_description
1 polymer ?
#
loop_
_entity_poly.entity_id
_entity_poly.type
_entity_poly.pdbx_seq_one_letter_code
_entity_poly.pdbx_strand_id
1 'polypeptide(L)'
;MRRPFALLAAALLVGAFAVPASAADGGDAPAGSDGFTIKDPRITESSGLAASRLHPGIYWTHNDQDTGPYLYAVDGTTGETVARVALSGVGTPRDVEAIGIGPGNKIFVGDIGDNDGVTWPYVWIYELPEPTELKDQTVRATQYVVKYADGSRDAESMLVHPKTGRVYIIDKNEDGGHLYEGPAKLSSSGANVFKPTVPVDLWATDAAFSPDGEQFAVRGYLGGVWYDWNGGKIQRKGRISVPLGQGESATYTTDGKKLLLGMEGANSPVEAQDVPGKGGGSGGGSDASGGDSAGSDGPGGVTLKVGAVGLVLALAALLGLRRLFRRR
;
A
#
# COMPACT_ATOMS: atom_id res chain seq x y z
N MET A 1 -70.12 0.08 -58.27
CA MET A 1 -69.01 -0.82 -58.49
C MET A 1 -67.75 -0.34 -57.76
N ARG A 2 -67.52 -0.84 -56.59
CA ARG A 2 -66.30 -0.54 -55.78
C ARG A 2 -65.74 -1.85 -55.25
N ARG A 3 -64.57 -2.19 -55.65
CA ARG A 3 -63.79 -3.40 -55.18
C ARG A 3 -63.12 -3.07 -53.86
N PRO A 4 -63.09 -3.96 -52.85
CA PRO A 4 -62.28 -3.80 -51.67
C PRO A 4 -60.89 -4.42 -51.87
N PHE A 5 -59.88 -3.71 -51.45
CA PHE A 5 -58.51 -4.19 -51.35
C PHE A 5 -58.37 -5.06 -50.08
N ALA A 6 -57.82 -6.25 -50.24
CA ALA A 6 -57.45 -7.12 -49.14
C ALA A 6 -56.02 -6.80 -48.76
N LEU A 7 -55.78 -6.40 -47.50
CA LEU A 7 -54.48 -6.25 -46.90
C LEU A 7 -54.07 -7.59 -46.29
N LEU A 8 -52.96 -8.16 -46.77
CA LEU A 8 -52.32 -9.32 -46.20
C LEU A 8 -51.37 -8.82 -45.08
N ALA A 9 -51.64 -9.13 -43.80
CA ALA A 9 -50.73 -8.92 -42.70
C ALA A 9 -49.83 -10.12 -42.52
N ALA A 10 -48.54 -9.97 -42.83
CA ALA A 10 -47.51 -10.97 -42.52
C ALA A 10 -47.06 -10.82 -41.04
N ALA A 11 -47.38 -11.79 -40.22
CA ALA A 11 -46.88 -11.86 -38.86
C ALA A 11 -45.44 -12.42 -38.84
N LEU A 12 -44.48 -11.60 -38.49
CA LEU A 12 -43.11 -12.00 -38.21
C LEU A 12 -43.03 -12.55 -36.77
N LEU A 13 -42.90 -13.84 -36.62
CA LEU A 13 -42.54 -14.48 -35.34
C LEU A 13 -41.04 -14.28 -35.07
N VAL A 14 -40.72 -13.35 -34.14
CA VAL A 14 -39.39 -13.22 -33.56
C VAL A 14 -39.27 -14.24 -32.45
N GLY A 15 -38.56 -15.36 -32.71
CA GLY A 15 -38.20 -16.33 -31.70
C GLY A 15 -37.12 -15.73 -30.77
N ALA A 16 -37.51 -15.44 -29.53
CA ALA A 16 -36.56 -15.09 -28.49
C ALA A 16 -35.80 -16.37 -28.04
N PHE A 17 -34.57 -16.52 -28.47
CA PHE A 17 -33.67 -17.49 -27.86
C PHE A 17 -33.25 -16.93 -26.50
N ALA A 18 -33.77 -17.49 -25.44
CA ALA A 18 -33.26 -17.27 -24.09
C ALA A 18 -31.89 -17.97 -23.99
N VAL A 19 -30.82 -17.19 -23.99
CA VAL A 19 -29.48 -17.64 -23.60
C VAL A 19 -29.53 -17.84 -22.09
N PRO A 20 -29.21 -19.04 -21.56
CA PRO A 20 -29.10 -19.18 -20.10
C PRO A 20 -27.94 -18.27 -19.65
N ALA A 21 -28.25 -17.30 -18.80
CA ALA A 21 -27.25 -16.56 -18.05
C ALA A 21 -26.53 -17.57 -17.16
N SER A 22 -25.31 -17.94 -17.52
CA SER A 22 -24.41 -18.57 -16.57
C SER A 22 -24.20 -17.58 -15.44
N ALA A 23 -24.75 -17.88 -14.27
CA ALA A 23 -24.37 -17.22 -13.04
C ALA A 23 -22.88 -17.54 -12.84
N ALA A 24 -22.01 -16.60 -13.23
CA ALA A 24 -20.67 -16.59 -12.73
C ALA A 24 -20.78 -16.36 -11.23
N ASP A 25 -20.29 -17.29 -10.46
CA ASP A 25 -20.11 -17.19 -9.00
C ASP A 25 -18.93 -16.20 -8.77
N GLY A 26 -19.17 -14.95 -9.13
CA GLY A 26 -18.29 -13.82 -8.92
C GLY A 26 -18.74 -13.12 -7.64
N GLY A 27 -18.17 -13.50 -6.51
CA GLY A 27 -18.21 -12.60 -5.36
C GLY A 27 -17.73 -11.24 -5.83
N ASP A 28 -18.53 -10.19 -5.62
CA ASP A 28 -18.18 -8.83 -6.00
C ASP A 28 -16.79 -8.48 -5.47
N ALA A 29 -15.92 -7.93 -6.33
CA ALA A 29 -14.60 -7.47 -5.92
C ALA A 29 -14.77 -6.38 -4.84
N PRO A 30 -13.87 -6.29 -3.86
CA PRO A 30 -13.93 -5.25 -2.84
C PRO A 30 -13.96 -3.86 -3.49
N ALA A 31 -14.74 -2.94 -2.96
CA ALA A 31 -14.78 -1.57 -3.44
C ALA A 31 -13.37 -0.95 -3.42
N GLY A 32 -13.02 -0.20 -4.48
CA GLY A 32 -11.68 0.35 -4.66
C GLY A 32 -10.62 -0.65 -5.13
N SER A 33 -10.99 -1.91 -5.40
CA SER A 33 -10.03 -2.92 -5.88
C SER A 33 -9.41 -2.60 -7.25
N ASP A 34 -10.00 -1.71 -8.02
CA ASP A 34 -9.47 -1.23 -9.31
C ASP A 34 -8.71 0.10 -9.18
N GLY A 35 -8.49 0.56 -7.95
CA GLY A 35 -7.86 1.84 -7.63
C GLY A 35 -8.88 2.97 -7.45
N PHE A 36 -8.42 4.07 -6.86
CA PHE A 36 -9.23 5.27 -6.59
C PHE A 36 -8.33 6.50 -6.44
N THR A 37 -8.92 7.67 -6.24
CA THR A 37 -8.18 8.90 -5.92
C THR A 37 -8.63 9.40 -4.56
N ILE A 38 -7.70 9.66 -3.65
CA ILE A 38 -7.99 10.28 -2.35
C ILE A 38 -8.32 11.76 -2.57
N LYS A 39 -9.56 12.18 -2.28
CA LYS A 39 -10.07 13.51 -2.61
C LYS A 39 -10.07 14.50 -1.45
N ASP A 40 -9.87 14.03 -0.22
CA ASP A 40 -9.90 14.89 0.96
C ASP A 40 -8.73 15.88 0.94
N PRO A 41 -8.98 17.20 0.90
CA PRO A 41 -7.92 18.19 0.85
C PRO A 41 -7.08 18.27 2.14
N ARG A 42 -7.50 17.61 3.22
CA ARG A 42 -6.73 17.47 4.46
C ARG A 42 -5.66 16.41 4.37
N ILE A 43 -5.74 15.51 3.37
CA ILE A 43 -4.77 14.45 3.13
C ILE A 43 -3.85 14.93 2.01
N THR A 44 -2.70 15.47 2.41
CA THR A 44 -1.70 16.05 1.51
C THR A 44 -0.41 15.26 1.44
N GLU A 45 -0.19 14.37 2.40
CA GLU A 45 1.02 13.58 2.57
C GLU A 45 0.65 12.17 3.05
N SER A 46 -0.15 11.44 2.21
CA SER A 46 -0.55 10.07 2.53
C SER A 46 0.67 9.14 2.48
N SER A 47 1.18 8.76 3.65
CA SER A 47 2.39 7.94 3.81
C SER A 47 2.12 6.52 4.30
N GLY A 48 0.92 6.03 4.12
CA GLY A 48 0.54 4.64 4.42
C GLY A 48 -0.91 4.37 4.07
N LEU A 49 -1.20 3.13 3.74
CA LEU A 49 -2.56 2.68 3.40
C LEU A 49 -2.84 1.30 3.99
N ALA A 50 -4.02 1.11 4.60
CA ALA A 50 -4.43 -0.18 5.13
C ALA A 50 -5.89 -0.48 4.82
N ALA A 51 -6.17 -1.59 4.12
CA ALA A 51 -7.52 -2.03 3.84
C ALA A 51 -8.24 -2.44 5.12
N SER A 52 -9.37 -1.82 5.41
CA SER A 52 -10.21 -2.16 6.55
C SER A 52 -10.69 -3.61 6.47
N ARG A 53 -10.63 -4.32 7.59
CA ARG A 53 -11.21 -5.66 7.70
C ARG A 53 -12.62 -5.64 8.26
N LEU A 54 -12.97 -4.58 8.97
CA LEU A 54 -14.30 -4.41 9.58
C LEU A 54 -15.28 -3.77 8.60
N HIS A 55 -14.79 -2.89 7.72
CA HIS A 55 -15.59 -2.13 6.77
C HIS A 55 -15.11 -2.40 5.33
N PRO A 56 -15.69 -3.37 4.62
CA PRO A 56 -15.29 -3.68 3.24
C PRO A 56 -15.32 -2.44 2.35
N GLY A 57 -14.25 -2.23 1.58
CA GLY A 57 -14.12 -1.09 0.67
C GLY A 57 -13.64 0.21 1.32
N ILE A 58 -13.36 0.21 2.61
CA ILE A 58 -12.76 1.34 3.32
C ILE A 58 -11.25 1.11 3.46
N TYR A 59 -10.50 2.20 3.31
CA TYR A 59 -9.05 2.22 3.46
C TYR A 59 -8.64 3.28 4.48
N TRP A 60 -7.83 2.87 5.44
CA TRP A 60 -7.28 3.77 6.45
C TRP A 60 -5.97 4.36 5.93
N THR A 61 -5.80 5.67 6.11
CA THR A 61 -4.57 6.40 5.83
C THR A 61 -4.31 7.47 6.88
N HIS A 62 -3.14 8.07 6.84
CA HIS A 62 -2.71 9.20 7.66
C HIS A 62 -1.89 10.15 6.79
N ASN A 63 -1.59 11.33 7.30
CA ASN A 63 -0.52 12.14 6.76
C ASN A 63 0.79 11.78 7.47
N ASP A 64 1.89 11.98 6.78
CA ASP A 64 3.20 12.21 7.35
C ASP A 64 3.14 13.42 8.32
N GLN A 65 4.15 13.94 8.77
CA GLN A 65 4.41 14.97 9.79
C GLN A 65 3.34 16.08 9.98
N ASP A 66 3.41 16.75 11.13
CA ASP A 66 2.83 18.06 11.50
C ASP A 66 1.29 18.23 11.44
N THR A 67 0.53 17.23 11.05
CA THR A 67 -0.95 17.32 10.94
C THR A 67 -1.70 16.83 12.17
N GLY A 68 -0.98 16.35 13.18
CA GLY A 68 -1.54 15.77 14.41
C GLY A 68 -1.89 14.27 14.28
N PRO A 69 -2.32 13.65 15.38
CA PRO A 69 -2.57 12.21 15.47
C PRO A 69 -3.91 11.81 14.84
N TYR A 70 -4.04 11.96 13.53
CA TYR A 70 -5.27 11.68 12.82
C TYR A 70 -5.13 10.51 11.85
N LEU A 71 -6.18 9.65 11.83
CA LEU A 71 -6.41 8.67 10.77
C LEU A 71 -7.66 9.06 9.99
N TYR A 72 -7.64 8.75 8.72
CA TYR A 72 -8.74 9.01 7.78
C TYR A 72 -9.24 7.70 7.19
N ALA A 73 -10.54 7.45 7.28
CA ALA A 73 -11.20 6.34 6.59
C ALA A 73 -11.68 6.84 5.23
N VAL A 74 -11.10 6.34 4.16
CA VAL A 74 -11.42 6.71 2.79
C VAL A 74 -12.25 5.61 2.14
N ASP A 75 -13.37 5.97 1.54
CA ASP A 75 -14.20 5.07 0.74
C ASP A 75 -13.51 4.84 -0.63
N GLY A 76 -13.14 3.59 -0.92
CA GLY A 76 -12.45 3.23 -2.14
C GLY A 76 -13.27 3.35 -3.43
N THR A 77 -14.61 3.49 -3.32
CA THR A 77 -15.47 3.73 -4.48
C THR A 77 -15.51 5.19 -4.87
N THR A 78 -15.57 6.07 -3.86
CA THR A 78 -15.77 7.51 -4.08
C THR A 78 -14.48 8.31 -3.94
N GLY A 79 -13.52 7.82 -3.17
CA GLY A 79 -12.31 8.53 -2.77
C GLY A 79 -12.53 9.58 -1.68
N GLU A 80 -13.73 9.65 -1.13
CA GLU A 80 -14.08 10.61 -0.08
C GLU A 80 -13.76 10.07 1.31
N THR A 81 -13.40 10.95 2.25
CA THR A 81 -13.24 10.58 3.66
C THR A 81 -14.61 10.44 4.31
N VAL A 82 -14.88 9.27 4.87
CA VAL A 82 -16.13 8.94 5.57
C VAL A 82 -16.03 9.04 7.09
N ALA A 83 -14.79 9.08 7.63
CA ALA A 83 -14.52 9.32 9.04
C ALA A 83 -13.09 9.84 9.26
N ARG A 84 -12.94 10.74 10.23
CA ARG A 84 -11.64 11.13 10.78
C ARG A 84 -11.55 10.70 12.23
N VAL A 85 -10.49 9.97 12.58
CA VAL A 85 -10.24 9.48 13.93
C VAL A 85 -9.04 10.20 14.54
N ALA A 86 -9.29 10.92 15.64
CA ALA A 86 -8.21 11.48 16.45
C ALA A 86 -7.70 10.42 17.44
N LEU A 87 -6.40 10.23 17.54
CA LEU A 87 -5.79 9.34 18.52
C LEU A 87 -5.65 10.09 19.86
N SER A 88 -5.97 9.39 20.94
CA SER A 88 -5.72 9.87 22.31
C SER A 88 -4.87 8.85 23.08
N GLY A 89 -4.19 9.29 24.12
CA GLY A 89 -3.30 8.43 24.91
C GLY A 89 -1.93 8.22 24.25
N VAL A 90 -1.62 8.99 23.24
CA VAL A 90 -0.32 9.08 22.56
C VAL A 90 0.30 10.45 22.81
N GLY A 91 1.62 10.58 22.66
CA GLY A 91 2.30 11.86 22.64
C GLY A 91 2.00 12.67 21.38
N THR A 92 2.77 13.73 21.14
CA THR A 92 2.78 14.41 19.85
C THR A 92 3.52 13.52 18.84
N PRO A 93 2.86 13.05 17.77
CA PRO A 93 3.53 12.31 16.71
C PRO A 93 4.67 13.14 16.12
N ARG A 94 5.72 12.46 15.67
CA ARG A 94 6.92 13.12 15.15
C ARG A 94 7.09 12.91 13.66
N ASP A 95 6.96 11.65 13.22
CA ASP A 95 7.25 11.23 11.84
C ASP A 95 6.46 9.93 11.57
N VAL A 96 5.16 10.10 11.25
CA VAL A 96 4.23 8.97 11.08
C VAL A 96 4.31 8.46 9.66
N GLU A 97 4.82 7.24 9.47
CA GLU A 97 5.21 6.73 8.17
C GLU A 97 4.47 5.45 7.76
N ALA A 98 3.76 4.81 8.67
CA ALA A 98 3.17 3.52 8.34
C ALA A 98 1.86 3.24 9.05
N ILE A 99 1.01 2.44 8.40
CA ILE A 99 -0.23 1.92 8.98
C ILE A 99 -0.46 0.47 8.56
N GLY A 100 -0.97 -0.36 9.47
CA GLY A 100 -1.32 -1.74 9.18
C GLY A 100 -2.45 -2.25 10.04
N ILE A 101 -3.10 -3.34 9.60
CA ILE A 101 -4.18 -3.97 10.38
C ILE A 101 -3.80 -5.39 10.76
N GLY A 102 -3.78 -5.63 12.06
CA GLY A 102 -3.48 -6.93 12.67
C GLY A 102 -4.72 -7.75 13.03
N PRO A 103 -4.51 -8.88 13.73
CA PRO A 103 -5.60 -9.73 14.22
C PRO A 103 -6.54 -8.96 15.15
N GLY A 104 -7.82 -9.35 15.14
CA GLY A 104 -8.85 -8.71 15.96
C GLY A 104 -9.20 -7.30 15.53
N ASN A 105 -8.98 -6.98 14.25
CA ASN A 105 -9.25 -5.66 13.66
C ASN A 105 -8.57 -4.53 14.45
N LYS A 106 -7.30 -4.70 14.77
CA LYS A 106 -6.48 -3.68 15.41
C LYS A 106 -5.69 -2.93 14.38
N ILE A 107 -5.78 -1.61 14.41
CA ILE A 107 -4.95 -0.71 13.62
C ILE A 107 -3.65 -0.48 14.36
N PHE A 108 -2.54 -0.56 13.65
CA PHE A 108 -1.20 -0.20 14.10
C PHE A 108 -0.73 0.98 13.26
N VAL A 109 -0.19 1.99 13.91
CA VAL A 109 0.36 3.20 13.28
C VAL A 109 1.82 3.31 13.69
N GLY A 110 2.70 3.45 12.73
CA GLY A 110 4.13 3.58 12.93
C GLY A 110 4.58 5.04 12.88
N ASP A 111 4.91 5.60 14.03
CA ASP A 111 5.63 6.87 14.18
C ASP A 111 7.12 6.51 14.27
N ILE A 112 7.68 6.12 13.10
CA ILE A 112 8.94 5.38 12.98
C ILE A 112 9.98 6.04 12.08
N GLY A 113 9.63 7.14 11.41
CA GLY A 113 10.57 7.96 10.67
C GLY A 113 11.57 8.65 11.58
N ASP A 114 12.74 8.99 11.04
CA ASP A 114 13.80 9.78 11.66
C ASP A 114 14.64 10.45 10.57
N ASN A 115 13.97 11.15 9.65
CA ASN A 115 14.57 11.74 8.45
C ASN A 115 15.67 12.77 8.75
N ASP A 116 15.66 13.40 9.93
CA ASP A 116 16.55 14.54 10.26
C ASP A 116 17.89 14.14 10.88
N GLY A 117 18.42 12.96 10.53
CA GLY A 117 19.76 12.60 10.91
C GLY A 117 19.91 11.27 11.62
N VAL A 118 18.82 10.50 11.74
CA VAL A 118 18.83 9.15 12.34
C VAL A 118 19.41 9.18 13.76
N THR A 119 18.83 10.05 14.59
CA THR A 119 19.36 10.35 15.93
C THR A 119 18.47 9.91 17.08
N TRP A 120 17.21 9.54 16.79
CA TRP A 120 16.26 9.22 17.83
C TRP A 120 16.56 7.87 18.47
N PRO A 121 16.73 7.83 19.80
CA PRO A 121 17.08 6.59 20.50
C PRO A 121 15.90 5.62 20.60
N TYR A 122 14.70 6.06 20.22
CA TYR A 122 13.47 5.28 20.13
C TYR A 122 12.46 5.95 19.23
N VAL A 123 11.58 5.14 18.67
CA VAL A 123 10.42 5.49 17.87
C VAL A 123 9.15 4.88 18.49
N TRP A 124 7.98 5.10 17.94
CA TRP A 124 6.73 4.62 18.53
C TRP A 124 5.88 3.82 17.55
N ILE A 125 5.10 2.90 18.13
CA ILE A 125 3.97 2.27 17.45
C ILE A 125 2.75 2.56 18.30
N TYR A 126 1.65 2.95 17.64
CA TYR A 126 0.35 3.15 18.28
C TYR A 126 -0.58 2.02 17.87
N GLU A 127 -1.27 1.40 18.83
CA GLU A 127 -2.27 0.35 18.60
C GLU A 127 -3.63 0.81 19.10
N LEU A 128 -4.66 0.72 18.26
CA LEU A 128 -6.04 1.03 18.62
C LEU A 128 -6.99 -0.01 18.02
N PRO A 129 -8.18 -0.24 18.63
CA PRO A 129 -9.22 -1.01 17.97
C PRO A 129 -9.71 -0.24 16.74
N GLU A 130 -9.96 -0.94 15.64
CA GLU A 130 -10.62 -0.36 14.48
C GLU A 130 -12.03 0.10 14.88
N PRO A 131 -12.42 1.36 14.63
CA PRO A 131 -13.75 1.86 14.97
C PRO A 131 -14.86 1.05 14.32
N THR A 132 -15.90 0.70 15.09
CA THR A 132 -17.07 -0.01 14.59
C THR A 132 -18.05 0.90 13.83
N GLU A 133 -17.97 2.20 14.05
CA GLU A 133 -18.77 3.19 13.35
C GLU A 133 -17.86 4.16 12.59
N LEU A 134 -18.16 4.38 11.32
CA LEU A 134 -17.46 5.35 10.48
C LEU A 134 -18.04 6.74 10.70
N LYS A 135 -17.46 7.45 11.66
CA LYS A 135 -17.77 8.86 11.99
C LYS A 135 -16.56 9.54 12.61
N ASP A 136 -16.55 10.85 12.60
CA ASP A 136 -15.54 11.64 13.31
C ASP A 136 -15.61 11.34 14.80
N GLN A 137 -14.49 10.90 15.38
CA GLN A 137 -14.41 10.49 16.78
C GLN A 137 -12.98 10.54 17.30
N THR A 138 -12.85 10.39 18.62
CA THR A 138 -11.56 10.19 19.28
C THR A 138 -11.48 8.77 19.83
N VAL A 139 -10.39 8.07 19.49
CA VAL A 139 -10.15 6.70 19.95
C VAL A 139 -8.87 6.66 20.78
N ARG A 140 -8.91 5.95 21.90
CA ARG A 140 -7.72 5.76 22.72
C ARG A 140 -6.81 4.72 22.09
N ALA A 141 -5.56 5.10 21.86
CA ALA A 141 -4.50 4.21 21.41
C ALA A 141 -3.57 3.83 22.58
N THR A 142 -2.90 2.70 22.45
CA THR A 142 -1.78 2.30 23.30
C THR A 142 -0.49 2.64 22.58
N GLN A 143 0.39 3.39 23.21
CA GLN A 143 1.71 3.73 22.69
C GLN A 143 2.74 2.71 23.14
N TYR A 144 3.51 2.18 22.20
CA TYR A 144 4.64 1.29 22.43
C TYR A 144 5.94 1.97 22.08
N VAL A 145 6.91 1.92 22.97
CA VAL A 145 8.29 2.38 22.70
C VAL A 145 9.03 1.30 21.94
N VAL A 146 9.63 1.67 20.81
CA VAL A 146 10.41 0.79 19.95
C VAL A 146 11.87 1.23 19.94
N LYS A 147 12.79 0.26 20.00
CA LYS A 147 14.22 0.46 19.82
C LYS A 147 14.75 -0.54 18.82
N TYR A 148 15.64 -0.12 17.97
CA TYR A 148 16.41 -1.02 17.12
C TYR A 148 17.64 -1.54 17.89
N ALA A 149 17.96 -2.82 17.73
CA ALA A 149 19.03 -3.48 18.49
C ALA A 149 20.44 -2.96 18.14
N ASP A 150 20.58 -2.39 16.97
CA ASP A 150 21.83 -1.94 16.35
C ASP A 150 21.91 -0.41 16.14
N GLY A 151 21.12 0.35 16.88
CA GLY A 151 21.12 1.82 16.86
C GLY A 151 19.92 2.44 16.17
N SER A 152 19.88 3.77 16.12
CA SER A 152 18.79 4.53 15.50
C SER A 152 18.62 4.19 14.02
N ARG A 153 17.38 4.21 13.54
CA ARG A 153 17.02 3.98 12.13
C ARG A 153 15.95 4.96 11.71
N ASP A 154 16.05 5.39 10.47
CA ASP A 154 14.94 5.94 9.71
C ASP A 154 14.16 4.79 9.06
N ALA A 155 12.85 4.75 9.17
CA ALA A 155 12.02 3.69 8.63
C ALA A 155 10.66 4.23 8.18
N GLU A 156 10.18 3.73 7.03
CA GLU A 156 8.87 4.10 6.47
C GLU A 156 7.94 2.89 6.31
N SER A 157 8.43 1.68 6.56
CA SER A 157 7.66 0.47 6.28
C SER A 157 7.40 -0.34 7.55
N MET A 158 6.13 -0.59 7.85
CA MET A 158 5.73 -1.44 8.98
C MET A 158 4.76 -2.52 8.53
N LEU A 159 5.10 -3.77 8.82
CA LEU A 159 4.27 -4.92 8.51
C LEU A 159 3.69 -5.52 9.79
N VAL A 160 2.39 -5.77 9.79
CA VAL A 160 1.71 -6.49 10.88
C VAL A 160 1.27 -7.85 10.36
N HIS A 161 1.84 -8.93 10.90
CA HIS A 161 1.51 -10.26 10.42
C HIS A 161 0.05 -10.62 10.75
N PRO A 162 -0.79 -10.96 9.75
CA PRO A 162 -2.25 -11.02 9.89
C PRO A 162 -2.76 -12.11 10.83
N LYS A 163 -1.97 -13.17 11.06
CA LYS A 163 -2.35 -14.29 11.94
C LYS A 163 -1.74 -14.17 13.34
N THR A 164 -0.52 -13.66 13.46
CA THR A 164 0.21 -13.64 14.75
C THR A 164 0.19 -12.29 15.44
N GLY A 165 -0.05 -11.21 14.70
CA GLY A 165 0.03 -9.84 15.20
C GLY A 165 1.46 -9.37 15.49
N ARG A 166 2.49 -10.18 15.13
CA ARG A 166 3.87 -9.73 15.25
C ARG A 166 4.12 -8.60 14.28
N VAL A 167 4.82 -7.58 14.77
CA VAL A 167 5.18 -6.40 13.97
C VAL A 167 6.61 -6.54 13.48
N TYR A 168 6.82 -6.13 12.25
CA TYR A 168 8.10 -6.02 11.58
C TYR A 168 8.25 -4.60 11.03
N ILE A 169 9.49 -4.11 10.92
CA ILE A 169 9.82 -2.81 10.35
C ILE A 169 10.91 -3.03 9.29
N ILE A 170 10.85 -2.31 8.18
CA ILE A 170 11.95 -2.24 7.21
C ILE A 170 12.49 -0.82 7.27
N ASP A 171 13.80 -0.68 7.54
CA ASP A 171 14.44 0.63 7.56
C ASP A 171 14.59 1.20 6.14
N LYS A 172 14.53 2.53 6.06
CA LYS A 172 14.67 3.30 4.83
C LYS A 172 16.14 3.60 4.59
N ASN A 173 16.77 2.85 3.68
CA ASN A 173 18.16 3.03 3.33
C ASN A 173 18.35 2.96 1.82
N GLU A 174 19.01 3.97 1.23
CA GLU A 174 19.26 4.06 -0.22
C GLU A 174 20.08 2.89 -0.76
N ASP A 175 21.00 2.36 0.04
CA ASP A 175 21.85 1.21 -0.30
C ASP A 175 21.19 -0.16 0.00
N GLY A 176 19.89 -0.15 0.37
CA GLY A 176 19.14 -1.31 0.81
C GLY A 176 19.01 -1.40 2.33
N GLY A 177 17.82 -1.75 2.79
CA GLY A 177 17.48 -1.84 4.20
C GLY A 177 17.54 -3.26 4.75
N HIS A 178 17.02 -3.41 5.97
CA HIS A 178 16.86 -4.68 6.66
C HIS A 178 15.45 -4.83 7.19
N LEU A 179 14.97 -6.07 7.23
CA LEU A 179 13.77 -6.42 7.97
C LEU A 179 14.11 -6.58 9.45
N TYR A 180 13.50 -5.76 10.29
CA TYR A 180 13.61 -5.84 11.75
C TYR A 180 12.43 -6.59 12.32
N GLU A 181 12.70 -7.65 13.07
CA GLU A 181 11.68 -8.43 13.76
C GLU A 181 11.44 -7.90 15.16
N GLY A 182 10.19 -7.53 15.47
CA GLY A 182 9.74 -7.16 16.80
C GLY A 182 9.53 -8.37 17.72
N PRO A 183 9.30 -8.16 19.03
CA PRO A 183 8.93 -9.22 19.94
C PRO A 183 7.63 -9.90 19.49
N ALA A 184 7.39 -11.14 19.94
CA ALA A 184 6.18 -11.89 19.58
C ALA A 184 4.88 -11.15 19.94
N LYS A 185 4.95 -10.30 20.97
CA LYS A 185 3.88 -9.41 21.43
C LYS A 185 4.50 -8.11 21.93
N LEU A 186 3.95 -6.98 21.51
CA LEU A 186 4.37 -5.68 22.00
C LEU A 186 3.99 -5.52 23.49
N SER A 187 4.85 -4.84 24.26
CA SER A 187 4.64 -4.50 25.65
C SER A 187 4.57 -2.98 25.84
N SER A 188 3.57 -2.51 26.55
CA SER A 188 3.47 -1.11 26.96
C SER A 188 4.36 -0.74 28.16
N SER A 189 4.98 -1.74 28.78
CA SER A 189 5.96 -1.55 29.85
C SER A 189 7.37 -1.77 29.33
N GLY A 190 8.14 -0.68 29.15
CA GLY A 190 9.50 -0.72 28.64
C GLY A 190 9.60 -0.69 27.11
N ALA A 191 10.81 -0.85 26.59
CA ALA A 191 11.07 -0.77 25.18
C ALA A 191 10.93 -2.14 24.50
N ASN A 192 10.30 -2.15 23.33
CA ASN A 192 10.24 -3.29 22.44
C ASN A 192 11.47 -3.25 21.51
N VAL A 193 12.35 -4.23 21.65
CA VAL A 193 13.60 -4.27 20.89
C VAL A 193 13.36 -5.01 19.57
N PHE A 194 13.53 -4.30 18.46
CA PHE A 194 13.47 -4.84 17.12
C PHE A 194 14.87 -5.24 16.65
N LYS A 195 15.02 -6.43 16.10
CA LYS A 195 16.31 -7.00 15.71
C LYS A 195 16.39 -7.17 14.20
N PRO A 196 17.50 -6.76 13.55
CA PRO A 196 17.68 -7.02 12.13
C PRO A 196 17.75 -8.53 11.87
N THR A 197 17.08 -8.97 10.81
CA THR A 197 17.02 -10.40 10.45
C THR A 197 17.58 -10.65 9.06
N VAL A 198 16.93 -10.13 8.04
CA VAL A 198 17.31 -10.36 6.63
C VAL A 198 17.44 -9.04 5.87
N PRO A 199 18.38 -8.93 4.93
CA PRO A 199 18.47 -7.75 4.09
C PRO A 199 17.25 -7.66 3.14
N VAL A 200 16.83 -6.42 2.88
CA VAL A 200 15.83 -6.05 1.88
C VAL A 200 16.53 -5.11 0.90
N ASP A 201 16.84 -5.63 -0.28
CA ASP A 201 17.57 -4.88 -1.32
C ASP A 201 16.62 -3.90 -2.04
N LEU A 202 16.15 -2.91 -1.29
CA LEU A 202 15.25 -1.86 -1.75
C LEU A 202 15.31 -0.65 -0.81
N TRP A 203 15.28 0.55 -1.37
CA TRP A 203 14.98 1.78 -0.64
C TRP A 203 13.46 1.81 -0.37
N ALA A 204 13.08 1.18 0.74
CA ALA A 204 11.68 0.90 1.05
C ALA A 204 10.93 2.15 1.53
N THR A 205 9.73 2.37 1.00
CA THR A 205 8.82 3.45 1.41
C THR A 205 7.54 2.93 2.04
N ASP A 206 7.12 1.69 1.74
CA ASP A 206 6.05 1.00 2.48
C ASP A 206 6.09 -0.51 2.22
N ALA A 207 5.42 -1.27 3.08
CA ALA A 207 5.29 -2.72 2.94
C ALA A 207 4.01 -3.25 3.60
N ALA A 208 3.43 -4.29 3.01
CA ALA A 208 2.23 -4.92 3.53
C ALA A 208 2.28 -6.45 3.43
N PHE A 209 1.76 -7.16 4.43
CA PHE A 209 1.47 -8.58 4.32
C PHE A 209 0.19 -8.83 3.52
N SER A 210 0.19 -9.90 2.73
CA SER A 210 -1.05 -10.46 2.18
C SER A 210 -1.99 -10.90 3.30
N PRO A 211 -3.32 -10.91 3.08
CA PRO A 211 -4.29 -11.29 4.13
C PRO A 211 -4.10 -12.70 4.69
N ASP A 212 -3.54 -13.62 3.90
CA ASP A 212 -3.20 -14.98 4.34
C ASP A 212 -1.87 -15.07 5.10
N GLY A 213 -1.04 -14.01 5.08
CA GLY A 213 0.26 -13.94 5.74
C GLY A 213 1.33 -14.85 5.13
N GLU A 214 1.14 -15.30 3.90
CA GLU A 214 2.07 -16.19 3.19
C GLU A 214 3.06 -15.46 2.30
N GLN A 215 2.78 -14.18 2.03
CA GLN A 215 3.65 -13.29 1.27
C GLN A 215 3.52 -11.85 1.77
N PHE A 216 4.46 -11.01 1.35
CA PHE A 216 4.35 -9.57 1.54
C PHE A 216 4.95 -8.83 0.34
N ALA A 217 4.49 -7.60 0.16
CA ALA A 217 4.99 -6.67 -0.82
C ALA A 217 5.81 -5.60 -0.12
N VAL A 218 6.93 -5.20 -0.72
CA VAL A 218 7.69 -4.02 -0.34
C VAL A 218 7.75 -3.11 -1.56
N ARG A 219 7.39 -1.85 -1.37
CA ARG A 219 7.57 -0.83 -2.41
C ARG A 219 8.67 0.14 -2.05
N GLY A 220 9.23 0.77 -3.04
CA GLY A 220 10.06 1.96 -2.96
C GLY A 220 9.67 2.92 -4.09
N TYR A 221 10.40 4.03 -4.25
CA TYR A 221 10.08 5.07 -5.25
C TYR A 221 10.20 4.59 -6.70
N LEU A 222 11.12 3.67 -7.00
CA LEU A 222 11.45 3.26 -8.37
C LEU A 222 11.08 1.80 -8.69
N GLY A 223 10.37 1.14 -7.79
CA GLY A 223 9.99 -0.26 -7.95
C GLY A 223 9.66 -0.90 -6.62
N GLY A 224 9.26 -2.17 -6.68
CA GLY A 224 9.01 -2.95 -5.49
C GLY A 224 9.34 -4.43 -5.69
N VAL A 225 9.16 -5.21 -4.64
CA VAL A 225 9.49 -6.64 -4.62
C VAL A 225 8.42 -7.42 -3.88
N TRP A 226 8.00 -8.53 -4.48
CA TRP A 226 7.21 -9.56 -3.84
C TRP A 226 8.11 -10.56 -3.11
N TYR A 227 7.77 -10.90 -1.88
CA TYR A 227 8.43 -11.92 -1.10
C TYR A 227 7.44 -12.98 -0.62
N ASP A 228 7.80 -14.27 -0.71
CA ASP A 228 7.16 -15.32 0.08
C ASP A 228 7.61 -15.19 1.53
N TRP A 229 6.70 -15.49 2.44
CA TRP A 229 6.94 -15.52 3.87
C TRP A 229 6.79 -16.93 4.44
N ASN A 230 7.84 -17.43 5.08
CA ASN A 230 7.81 -18.70 5.77
C ASN A 230 8.45 -18.58 7.16
N GLY A 231 7.67 -18.11 8.14
CA GLY A 231 8.08 -18.07 9.55
C GLY A 231 9.34 -17.26 9.82
N GLY A 232 9.52 -16.11 9.18
CA GLY A 232 10.70 -15.24 9.30
C GLY A 232 11.76 -15.46 8.20
N LYS A 233 11.58 -16.46 7.36
CA LYS A 233 12.39 -16.62 6.13
C LYS A 233 11.67 -15.97 4.97
N ILE A 234 12.40 -15.20 4.18
CA ILE A 234 11.86 -14.55 2.98
C ILE A 234 12.48 -15.13 1.72
N GLN A 235 11.69 -15.23 0.67
CA GLN A 235 12.15 -15.60 -0.65
C GLN A 235 11.60 -14.60 -1.67
N ARG A 236 12.49 -13.97 -2.43
CA ARG A 236 12.10 -13.07 -3.51
C ARG A 236 11.32 -13.82 -4.60
N LYS A 237 10.14 -13.33 -4.96
CA LYS A 237 9.26 -13.91 -5.99
C LYS A 237 9.30 -13.14 -7.30
N GLY A 238 9.35 -11.82 -7.23
CA GLY A 238 9.26 -10.99 -8.43
C GLY A 238 9.38 -9.51 -8.13
N ARG A 239 9.26 -8.73 -9.18
CA ARG A 239 9.26 -7.27 -9.10
C ARG A 239 7.84 -6.73 -9.12
N ILE A 240 7.62 -5.63 -8.42
CA ILE A 240 6.41 -4.82 -8.47
C ILE A 240 6.71 -3.62 -9.37
N SER A 241 5.86 -3.40 -10.38
CA SER A 241 5.85 -2.13 -11.10
C SER A 241 5.16 -1.09 -10.24
N VAL A 242 5.77 0.06 -10.06
CA VAL A 242 5.19 1.17 -9.29
C VAL A 242 4.97 2.38 -10.18
N PRO A 243 3.93 3.20 -9.91
CA PRO A 243 3.78 4.49 -10.54
C PRO A 243 5.02 5.36 -10.28
N LEU A 244 5.40 6.17 -11.26
CA LEU A 244 6.52 7.09 -11.11
C LEU A 244 6.11 8.29 -10.24
N GLY A 245 6.94 8.65 -9.27
CA GLY A 245 6.74 9.78 -8.37
C GLY A 245 6.96 9.41 -6.90
N GLN A 246 6.47 10.25 -5.99
CA GLN A 246 6.53 9.98 -4.55
C GLN A 246 5.47 8.95 -4.17
N GLY A 247 5.85 7.70 -4.25
CA GLY A 247 4.99 6.60 -3.91
C GLY A 247 5.30 6.08 -2.51
N GLU A 248 4.34 6.21 -1.58
CA GLU A 248 4.57 6.01 -0.16
C GLU A 248 3.55 5.10 0.53
N SER A 249 2.67 4.43 -0.21
CA SER A 249 1.77 3.47 0.44
C SER A 249 1.52 2.22 -0.40
N ALA A 250 1.38 1.09 0.29
CA ALA A 250 1.05 -0.20 -0.29
C ALA A 250 0.11 -0.99 0.63
N THR A 251 -0.96 -1.56 0.08
CA THR A 251 -1.82 -2.47 0.82
C THR A 251 -2.42 -3.52 -0.09
N TYR A 252 -2.71 -4.69 0.44
CA TYR A 252 -3.50 -5.67 -0.28
C TYR A 252 -4.99 -5.37 -0.12
N THR A 253 -5.79 -5.69 -1.15
CA THR A 253 -7.23 -5.85 -0.95
C THR A 253 -7.51 -6.96 0.05
N THR A 254 -8.66 -6.91 0.72
CA THR A 254 -9.02 -7.89 1.77
C THR A 254 -9.14 -9.31 1.26
N ASP A 255 -9.42 -9.50 -0.04
CA ASP A 255 -9.41 -10.80 -0.71
C ASP A 255 -8.01 -11.26 -1.19
N GLY A 256 -7.01 -10.40 -1.07
CA GLY A 256 -5.61 -10.66 -1.43
C GLY A 256 -5.33 -10.76 -2.92
N LYS A 257 -6.28 -10.39 -3.80
CA LYS A 257 -6.11 -10.52 -5.24
C LYS A 257 -5.40 -9.34 -5.89
N LYS A 258 -5.51 -8.15 -5.28
CA LYS A 258 -4.87 -6.92 -5.76
C LYS A 258 -3.92 -6.36 -4.71
N LEU A 259 -2.86 -5.71 -5.18
CA LEU A 259 -2.04 -4.78 -4.42
C LEU A 259 -2.40 -3.37 -4.86
N LEU A 260 -2.70 -2.51 -3.90
CA LEU A 260 -2.95 -1.09 -4.09
C LEU A 260 -1.70 -0.30 -3.73
N LEU A 261 -1.33 0.64 -4.58
CA LEU A 261 -0.13 1.48 -4.47
C LEU A 261 -0.56 2.94 -4.51
N GLY A 262 -0.44 3.62 -3.38
CA GLY A 262 -0.81 5.03 -3.26
C GLY A 262 0.38 5.95 -3.47
N MET A 263 0.07 7.17 -3.86
CA MET A 263 1.04 8.25 -4.04
C MET A 263 0.84 9.28 -2.93
N GLU A 264 1.89 10.05 -2.64
CA GLU A 264 1.79 11.24 -1.80
C GLU A 264 1.19 12.42 -2.59
N GLY A 265 0.69 13.41 -1.89
CA GLY A 265 0.17 14.66 -2.44
C GLY A 265 -1.36 14.79 -2.36
N ALA A 266 -1.85 15.99 -2.59
CA ALA A 266 -3.29 16.25 -2.66
C ALA A 266 -3.90 15.60 -3.90
N ASN A 267 -5.11 15.04 -3.78
CA ASN A 267 -5.76 14.25 -4.82
C ASN A 267 -4.87 13.09 -5.34
N SER A 268 -4.20 12.42 -4.41
CA SER A 268 -3.26 11.35 -4.74
C SER A 268 -3.97 10.11 -5.31
N PRO A 269 -3.48 9.56 -6.43
CA PRO A 269 -4.01 8.31 -6.97
C PRO A 269 -3.55 7.12 -6.13
N VAL A 270 -4.42 6.14 -6.03
CA VAL A 270 -4.15 4.78 -5.55
C VAL A 270 -4.38 3.84 -6.71
N GLU A 271 -3.33 3.24 -7.24
CA GLU A 271 -3.38 2.34 -8.39
C GLU A 271 -3.38 0.87 -7.95
N ALA A 272 -4.14 0.05 -8.66
CA ALA A 272 -4.26 -1.38 -8.38
C ALA A 272 -3.48 -2.22 -9.38
N GLN A 273 -2.86 -3.30 -8.89
CA GLN A 273 -2.29 -4.33 -9.75
C GLN A 273 -2.60 -5.73 -9.23
N ASP A 274 -2.64 -6.70 -10.13
CA ASP A 274 -2.89 -8.10 -9.77
C ASP A 274 -1.73 -8.68 -8.96
N VAL A 275 -2.08 -9.46 -7.93
CA VAL A 275 -1.12 -10.23 -7.14
C VAL A 275 -0.77 -11.50 -7.88
N PRO A 276 0.51 -11.77 -8.19
CA PRO A 276 0.92 -12.97 -8.93
C PRO A 276 0.44 -14.27 -8.26
N GLY A 277 -0.27 -15.09 -9.03
CA GLY A 277 -0.79 -16.39 -8.59
C GLY A 277 -2.08 -16.34 -7.76
N LYS A 278 -2.68 -15.14 -7.54
CA LYS A 278 -3.93 -14.96 -6.79
C LYS A 278 -5.09 -14.45 -7.66
N GLY A 279 -4.81 -13.94 -8.88
CA GLY A 279 -5.83 -13.45 -9.82
C GLY A 279 -6.38 -14.61 -10.64
N GLY A 280 -7.67 -14.87 -10.53
CA GLY A 280 -8.41 -15.70 -11.47
C GLY A 280 -8.86 -14.87 -12.67
N GLY A 281 -8.01 -14.70 -13.68
CA GLY A 281 -8.37 -13.96 -14.89
C GLY A 281 -7.37 -14.25 -16.00
N SER A 282 -7.84 -14.87 -17.08
CA SER A 282 -7.18 -15.10 -18.35
C SER A 282 -6.59 -13.81 -18.92
N GLY A 283 -5.28 -13.65 -18.79
CA GLY A 283 -4.51 -12.66 -19.53
C GLY A 283 -3.27 -13.33 -20.07
N GLY A 284 -3.18 -13.47 -21.41
CA GLY A 284 -2.17 -14.23 -22.10
C GLY A 284 -0.76 -13.84 -21.72
N GLY A 285 -0.03 -14.78 -21.16
CA GLY A 285 1.40 -14.70 -21.00
C GLY A 285 2.06 -14.71 -22.36
N SER A 286 2.75 -13.64 -22.71
CA SER A 286 3.81 -13.69 -23.71
C SER A 286 5.07 -14.17 -22.99
N ASP A 287 5.32 -15.47 -23.05
CA ASP A 287 6.62 -16.06 -22.76
C ASP A 287 7.66 -15.48 -23.72
N ALA A 288 8.46 -14.56 -23.23
CA ALA A 288 9.70 -14.18 -23.90
C ALA A 288 10.76 -15.26 -23.57
N SER A 289 10.76 -16.33 -24.34
CA SER A 289 11.84 -17.30 -24.41
C SER A 289 13.13 -16.58 -24.83
N GLY A 290 14.14 -16.63 -23.95
CA GLY A 290 15.47 -16.16 -24.25
C GLY A 290 16.09 -16.96 -25.37
N GLY A 291 16.40 -16.32 -26.46
CA GLY A 291 17.26 -16.79 -27.52
C GLY A 291 18.51 -15.94 -27.55
N ASP A 292 19.63 -16.54 -27.17
CA ASP A 292 20.98 -16.02 -27.45
C ASP A 292 21.14 -15.82 -28.97
N SER A 293 21.45 -14.61 -29.36
CA SER A 293 22.06 -14.34 -30.67
C SER A 293 23.01 -13.15 -30.53
N ALA A 294 24.28 -13.45 -30.72
CA ALA A 294 25.36 -12.51 -30.81
C ALA A 294 25.26 -11.61 -32.04
N GLY A 295 25.65 -10.35 -31.88
CA GLY A 295 26.33 -9.53 -32.89
C GLY A 295 25.45 -8.54 -33.65
N SER A 296 25.56 -7.27 -33.35
CA SER A 296 26.11 -6.24 -34.22
C SER A 296 25.99 -4.85 -33.61
N ASP A 297 27.10 -4.14 -33.61
CA ASP A 297 27.24 -2.75 -33.21
C ASP A 297 26.35 -1.79 -33.98
N GLY A 298 25.59 -0.93 -33.26
CA GLY A 298 24.91 0.24 -33.80
C GLY A 298 24.74 1.30 -32.70
N PRO A 299 25.05 2.58 -32.98
CA PRO A 299 25.08 3.63 -31.95
C PRO A 299 23.67 4.15 -31.64
N GLY A 300 23.06 3.68 -30.54
CA GLY A 300 21.72 4.10 -30.13
C GLY A 300 21.43 4.03 -28.59
N GLY A 301 22.43 3.76 -27.77
CA GLY A 301 22.20 3.43 -26.33
C GLY A 301 22.31 4.58 -25.32
N VAL A 302 22.38 5.85 -25.73
CA VAL A 302 22.70 6.96 -24.81
C VAL A 302 21.47 7.67 -24.24
N THR A 303 20.33 7.62 -24.91
CA THR A 303 19.16 8.46 -24.56
C THR A 303 18.38 7.97 -23.33
N LEU A 304 18.36 6.64 -23.07
CA LEU A 304 17.59 6.09 -21.94
C LEU A 304 18.26 6.28 -20.58
N LYS A 305 19.60 6.29 -20.54
CA LYS A 305 20.36 6.50 -19.28
C LYS A 305 20.30 7.94 -18.76
N VAL A 306 20.17 8.91 -19.67
CA VAL A 306 20.09 10.33 -19.30
C VAL A 306 18.75 10.67 -18.63
N GLY A 307 17.66 10.02 -19.03
CA GLY A 307 16.33 10.22 -18.42
C GLY A 307 16.24 9.70 -16.97
N ALA A 308 16.82 8.52 -16.70
CA ALA A 308 16.79 7.92 -15.36
C ALA A 308 17.64 8.72 -14.35
N VAL A 309 18.83 9.17 -14.77
CA VAL A 309 19.69 10.02 -13.93
C VAL A 309 19.06 11.38 -13.69
N GLY A 310 18.37 11.96 -14.68
CA GLY A 310 17.64 13.23 -14.53
C GLY A 310 16.49 13.14 -13.52
N LEU A 311 15.77 12.01 -13.48
CA LEU A 311 14.67 11.79 -12.54
C LEU A 311 15.16 11.61 -11.10
N VAL A 312 16.24 10.88 -10.91
CA VAL A 312 16.87 10.67 -9.57
C VAL A 312 17.41 11.99 -9.04
N LEU A 313 18.03 12.82 -9.89
CA LEU A 313 18.52 14.14 -9.48
C LEU A 313 17.36 15.10 -9.19
N ALA A 314 16.24 15.01 -9.89
CA ALA A 314 15.04 15.82 -9.62
C ALA A 314 14.38 15.43 -8.29
N LEU A 315 14.28 14.12 -7.98
CA LEU A 315 13.80 13.60 -6.71
C LEU A 315 14.71 14.00 -5.54
N ALA A 316 16.02 13.83 -5.70
CA ALA A 316 17.00 14.28 -4.70
C ALA A 316 17.00 15.79 -4.48
N ALA A 317 16.77 16.59 -5.55
CA ALA A 317 16.64 18.05 -5.44
C ALA A 317 15.32 18.45 -4.75
N LEU A 318 14.21 17.73 -4.99
CA LEU A 318 12.92 17.96 -4.33
C LEU A 318 13.00 17.63 -2.83
N LEU A 319 13.61 16.50 -2.47
CA LEU A 319 13.83 16.09 -1.09
C LEU A 319 14.80 17.05 -0.38
N GLY A 320 15.86 17.49 -1.08
CA GLY A 320 16.80 18.50 -0.56
C GLY A 320 16.20 19.89 -0.39
N LEU A 321 15.31 20.33 -1.29
CA LEU A 321 14.56 21.59 -1.18
C LEU A 321 13.55 21.52 -0.02
N ARG A 322 12.85 20.42 0.19
CA ARG A 322 11.98 20.21 1.36
C ARG A 322 12.76 20.32 2.67
N ARG A 323 13.96 19.73 2.77
CA ARG A 323 14.85 19.90 3.93
C ARG A 323 15.23 21.36 4.19
N LEU A 324 15.43 22.15 3.15
CA LEU A 324 15.77 23.58 3.27
C LEU A 324 14.58 24.45 3.73
N PHE A 325 13.36 24.13 3.32
CA PHE A 325 12.15 24.82 3.75
C PHE A 325 11.67 24.41 5.14
N ARG A 326 11.98 23.18 5.60
CA ARG A 326 11.70 22.69 6.95
C ARG A 326 12.62 23.27 8.04
N ARG A 327 13.77 23.87 7.67
CA ARG A 327 14.71 24.51 8.61
C ARG A 327 14.44 26.00 8.86
N ARG A 328 13.31 26.51 8.39
CA ARG A 328 12.85 27.87 8.67
C ARG A 328 11.50 27.83 9.39
#